data_ec8fdebae55aab1168efcf8909b9f078
#
_entry.id   ec8fdebae55aab1168efcf8909b9f078
#
_cell.length_a   1.000
_cell.length_b   1.000
_cell.length_c   1.000
_cell.angle_alpha   90.00
_cell.angle_beta   90.00
_cell.angle_gamma   90.00
#
_symmetry.space_group_name_H-M   'P 1'
#
loop_
_entity.id
_entity.type
_entity.pdbx_description
1 polymer ?
#
loop_
_entity_poly.entity_id
_entity_poly.type
_entity_poly.pdbx_seq_one_letter_code
_entity_poly.pdbx_strand_id
1 'polypeptide(L)'
;MPKDMIVDSHCHLNYGTMADDMDGVIARAKDAGVGTMLAINARLKEFSEVLDIAIAHDNIWATVGSHPHDAEDEWGIKPEQLIALSAHEKVVGIGETGLD
;
A
#
# COMPACT_ATOMS: atom_id res chain seq x y z
N MET A 1 -3.34 -2.73 22.17
CA MET A 1 -2.08 -2.35 21.51
C MET A 1 -1.07 -1.87 22.52
N PRO A 2 0.19 -2.32 22.44
CA PRO A 2 1.26 -1.69 23.21
C PRO A 2 1.34 -0.21 22.89
N LYS A 3 1.52 0.63 23.88
CA LYS A 3 1.51 2.08 23.72
C LYS A 3 2.75 2.63 22.99
N ASP A 4 3.76 1.78 22.78
CA ASP A 4 5.00 2.16 22.12
C ASP A 4 5.07 1.71 20.66
N MET A 5 3.96 1.27 20.09
CA MET A 5 3.92 0.87 18.69
C MET A 5 3.98 2.07 17.75
N ILE A 6 4.74 1.89 16.67
CA ILE A 6 4.86 2.87 15.59
C ILE A 6 3.93 2.45 14.46
N VAL A 7 3.33 3.43 13.79
CA VAL A 7 2.60 3.23 12.55
C VAL A 7 3.50 3.70 11.41
N ASP A 8 3.77 2.81 10.45
CA ASP A 8 4.43 3.22 9.21
C ASP A 8 3.33 3.62 8.21
N SER A 9 3.15 4.90 8.02
CA SER A 9 2.05 5.44 7.21
C SER A 9 2.36 5.52 5.72
N HIS A 10 3.56 5.10 5.28
CA HIS A 10 3.91 5.16 3.86
C HIS A 10 5.03 4.20 3.55
N CYS A 11 4.70 3.01 3.09
CA CYS A 11 5.70 2.02 2.70
C CYS A 11 5.27 1.30 1.40
N HIS A 12 6.25 0.78 0.69
CA HIS A 12 6.04 0.08 -0.57
C HIS A 12 6.48 -1.38 -0.42
N LEU A 13 5.61 -2.18 0.17
CA LEU A 13 5.92 -3.57 0.54
C LEU A 13 6.03 -4.51 -0.66
N ASN A 14 5.43 -4.15 -1.79
CA ASN A 14 5.48 -4.98 -2.99
C ASN A 14 6.73 -4.74 -3.86
N TYR A 15 7.67 -3.92 -3.39
CA TYR A 15 8.85 -3.58 -4.18
C TYR A 15 10.02 -4.53 -3.92
N GLY A 16 10.70 -4.88 -5.02
CA GLY A 16 12.01 -5.51 -4.99
C GLY A 16 12.08 -6.75 -4.11
N THR A 17 13.15 -6.82 -3.32
CA THR A 17 13.41 -7.97 -2.45
C THR A 17 12.44 -8.07 -1.28
N MET A 18 11.72 -7.01 -0.94
CA MET A 18 10.69 -7.08 0.09
C MET A 18 9.56 -8.00 -0.31
N ALA A 19 9.14 -7.94 -1.57
CA ALA A 19 8.09 -8.82 -2.08
C ALA A 19 8.49 -10.29 -2.01
N ASP A 20 9.78 -10.59 -2.16
CA ASP A 20 10.30 -11.95 -2.16
C ASP A 20 10.38 -12.55 -0.74
N ASP A 21 10.38 -11.71 0.29
CA ASP A 21 10.50 -12.15 1.70
C ASP A 21 9.49 -11.40 2.58
N MET A 22 8.25 -11.38 2.15
CA MET A 22 7.20 -10.60 2.84
C MET A 22 7.06 -10.99 4.31
N ASP A 23 7.02 -12.28 4.61
CA ASP A 23 6.86 -12.74 5.99
C ASP A 23 8.04 -12.28 6.87
N GLY A 24 9.26 -12.33 6.32
CA GLY A 24 10.45 -11.86 7.03
C GLY A 24 10.44 -10.34 7.25
N VAL A 25 10.02 -9.58 6.23
CA VAL A 25 9.90 -8.12 6.34
C VAL A 25 8.92 -7.74 7.44
N ILE A 26 7.76 -8.38 7.46
CA ILE A 26 6.72 -8.09 8.46
C ILE A 26 7.17 -8.49 9.85
N ALA A 27 7.83 -9.64 9.98
CA ALA A 27 8.35 -10.08 11.28
C ALA A 27 9.40 -9.12 11.83
N ARG A 28 10.31 -8.65 10.99
CA ARG A 28 11.35 -7.69 11.40
C ARG A 28 10.74 -6.34 11.77
N ALA A 29 9.72 -5.89 11.04
CA ALA A 29 9.00 -4.67 11.35
C ALA A 29 8.34 -4.77 12.73
N LYS A 30 7.68 -5.88 13.01
CA LYS A 30 7.05 -6.12 14.31
C LYS A 30 8.08 -6.11 15.44
N ASP A 31 9.21 -6.78 15.24
CA ASP A 31 10.29 -6.82 16.23
C ASP A 31 10.87 -5.43 16.50
N ALA A 32 10.85 -4.57 15.50
CA ALA A 32 11.32 -3.18 15.62
C ALA A 32 10.27 -2.24 16.22
N GLY A 33 9.07 -2.73 16.51
CA GLY A 33 8.01 -1.93 17.12
C GLY A 33 7.01 -1.32 16.13
N VAL A 34 7.06 -1.70 14.86
CA VAL A 34 6.09 -1.25 13.86
C VAL A 34 4.86 -2.14 13.95
N GLY A 35 3.76 -1.58 14.45
CA GLY A 35 2.54 -2.35 14.72
C GLY A 35 1.54 -2.34 13.57
N THR A 36 1.53 -1.28 12.79
CA THR A 36 0.59 -1.10 11.67
C THR A 36 1.32 -0.48 10.50
N MET A 37 0.99 -0.92 9.29
CA MET A 37 1.60 -0.39 8.07
C MET A 37 0.53 -0.03 7.05
N LEU A 38 0.77 1.07 6.34
CA LEU A 38 -0.04 1.47 5.20
C LEU A 38 0.78 1.25 3.94
N ALA A 39 0.41 0.22 3.18
CA ALA A 39 1.07 -0.11 1.93
C ALA A 39 0.53 0.80 0.83
N ILE A 40 1.41 1.57 0.22
CA ILE A 40 1.05 2.62 -0.72
C ILE A 40 1.13 2.10 -2.15
N ASN A 41 0.06 2.31 -2.90
CA ASN A 41 0.00 1.98 -4.32
C ASN A 41 0.63 3.11 -5.14
N ALA A 42 1.64 2.79 -5.94
CA ALA A 42 2.28 3.76 -6.83
C ALA A 42 1.80 3.62 -8.27
N ARG A 43 1.53 2.40 -8.71
CA ARG A 43 1.00 2.13 -10.06
C ARG A 43 -0.31 1.37 -9.96
N LEU A 44 -1.34 1.90 -10.60
CA LEU A 44 -2.66 1.27 -10.53
C LEU A 44 -2.63 -0.18 -11.03
N LYS A 45 -1.81 -0.48 -12.03
CA LYS A 45 -1.65 -1.84 -12.54
C LYS A 45 -1.08 -2.81 -11.53
N GLU A 46 -0.43 -2.32 -10.47
CA GLU A 46 0.14 -3.13 -9.38
C GLU A 46 -0.76 -3.13 -8.14
N PHE A 47 -1.93 -2.50 -8.20
CA PHE A 47 -2.81 -2.40 -7.05
C PHE A 47 -3.17 -3.76 -6.46
N SER A 48 -3.39 -4.78 -7.30
CA SER A 48 -3.74 -6.11 -6.79
C SER A 48 -2.66 -6.69 -5.89
N GLU A 49 -1.38 -6.42 -6.17
CA GLU A 49 -0.27 -6.87 -5.33
C GLU A 49 -0.33 -6.22 -3.94
N VAL A 50 -0.56 -4.91 -3.92
CA VAL A 50 -0.67 -4.15 -2.68
C VAL A 50 -1.88 -4.62 -1.87
N LEU A 51 -3.01 -4.80 -2.51
CA LEU A 51 -4.24 -5.25 -1.86
C LEU A 51 -4.08 -6.66 -1.30
N ASP A 52 -3.44 -7.56 -2.03
CA ASP A 52 -3.23 -8.94 -1.58
C ASP A 52 -2.39 -8.98 -0.30
N ILE A 53 -1.38 -8.12 -0.19
CA ILE A 53 -0.57 -8.00 1.04
C ILE A 53 -1.45 -7.54 2.20
N ALA A 54 -2.28 -6.54 1.98
CA ALA A 54 -3.16 -6.01 3.01
C ALA A 54 -4.20 -7.05 3.46
N ILE A 55 -4.74 -7.81 2.53
CA ILE A 55 -5.71 -8.88 2.85
C ILE A 55 -5.05 -9.98 3.67
N ALA A 56 -3.80 -10.33 3.36
CA ALA A 56 -3.09 -11.41 4.01
C ALA A 56 -2.65 -11.09 5.44
N HIS A 57 -2.64 -9.81 5.84
CA HIS A 57 -2.13 -9.39 7.15
C HIS A 57 -3.09 -8.40 7.80
N ASP A 58 -3.53 -8.71 9.02
CA ASP A 58 -4.52 -7.90 9.75
C ASP A 58 -4.03 -6.48 10.04
N ASN A 59 -2.72 -6.29 10.16
CA ASN A 59 -2.12 -5.01 10.52
C ASN A 59 -1.64 -4.19 9.32
N ILE A 60 -1.97 -4.61 8.11
CA ILE A 60 -1.59 -3.89 6.88
C ILE A 60 -2.86 -3.42 6.17
N TRP A 61 -2.83 -2.17 5.75
CA TRP A 61 -3.89 -1.50 5.00
C TRP A 61 -3.31 -1.00 3.68
N ALA A 62 -4.14 -0.62 2.75
CA ALA A 62 -3.72 -0.25 1.41
C ALA A 62 -4.30 1.08 0.97
N THR A 63 -3.63 1.70 0.00
CA THR A 63 -4.18 2.81 -0.77
C THR A 63 -4.33 2.41 -2.23
N VAL A 64 -5.03 3.20 -3.01
CA VAL A 64 -5.17 3.03 -4.46
C VAL A 64 -4.87 4.35 -5.15
N GLY A 65 -3.97 4.33 -6.13
CA GLY A 65 -3.59 5.55 -6.84
C GLY A 65 -2.50 5.32 -7.87
N SER A 66 -2.13 6.41 -8.53
CA SER A 66 -1.05 6.45 -9.52
C SER A 66 -0.10 7.56 -9.13
N HIS A 67 1.16 7.20 -8.88
CA HIS A 67 2.21 8.15 -8.52
C HIS A 67 2.44 9.13 -9.67
N PRO A 68 2.77 10.41 -9.39
CA PRO A 68 3.01 11.38 -10.45
C PRO A 68 4.07 10.95 -11.47
N HIS A 69 5.10 10.22 -11.08
CA HIS A 69 6.10 9.67 -12.01
C HIS A 69 5.50 8.65 -12.98
N ASP A 70 4.42 8.00 -12.61
CA ASP A 70 3.79 6.94 -13.42
C ASP A 70 2.55 7.45 -14.16
N ALA A 71 2.16 8.68 -13.94
CA ALA A 71 0.93 9.24 -14.50
C ALA A 71 0.93 9.25 -16.04
N GLU A 72 2.07 9.45 -16.66
CA GLU A 72 2.18 9.43 -18.11
C GLU A 72 1.88 8.04 -18.67
N ASP A 73 2.42 7.00 -18.04
CA ASP A 73 2.20 5.61 -18.46
C ASP A 73 0.78 5.13 -18.13
N GLU A 74 0.17 5.71 -17.13
CA GLU A 74 -1.15 5.33 -16.65
C GLU A 74 -2.22 6.39 -16.99
N TRP A 75 -1.94 7.26 -17.94
CA TRP A 75 -2.92 8.27 -18.31
C TRP A 75 -4.18 7.60 -18.86
N GLY A 76 -5.31 8.27 -18.67
CA GLY A 76 -6.59 7.68 -19.08
C GLY A 76 -7.30 6.93 -17.96
N ILE A 77 -6.68 6.78 -16.80
CA ILE A 77 -7.37 6.29 -15.60
C ILE A 77 -8.46 7.30 -15.24
N LYS A 78 -9.67 6.79 -15.02
CA LYS A 78 -10.81 7.63 -14.68
C LYS A 78 -11.08 7.57 -13.19
N PRO A 79 -11.63 8.66 -12.59
CA PRO A 79 -11.98 8.66 -11.17
C PRO A 79 -12.86 7.48 -10.77
N GLU A 80 -13.76 7.05 -11.62
CA GLU A 80 -14.67 5.93 -11.34
C GLU A 80 -13.91 4.62 -11.09
N GLN A 81 -12.76 4.43 -11.73
CA GLN A 81 -11.93 3.25 -11.53
C GLN A 81 -11.33 3.26 -10.11
N LEU A 82 -10.84 4.43 -9.68
CA LEU A 82 -10.29 4.57 -8.32
C LEU A 82 -11.37 4.40 -7.27
N ILE A 83 -12.54 4.96 -7.50
CA ILE A 83 -13.67 4.83 -6.59
C ILE A 83 -14.06 3.36 -6.42
N ALA A 84 -14.18 2.63 -7.54
CA ALA A 84 -14.55 1.22 -7.50
C ALA A 84 -13.51 0.38 -6.72
N LEU A 85 -12.22 0.63 -6.96
CA LEU A 85 -11.16 -0.11 -6.28
C LEU A 85 -11.06 0.26 -4.79
N SER A 86 -11.41 1.49 -4.44
CA SER A 86 -11.37 1.96 -3.05
C SER A 86 -12.50 1.42 -2.19
N ALA A 87 -13.46 0.69 -2.78
CA ALA A 87 -14.59 0.14 -2.04
C ALA A 87 -14.21 -1.01 -1.10
N HIS A 88 -13.05 -1.64 -1.30
CA HIS A 88 -12.59 -2.71 -0.43
C HIS A 88 -12.27 -2.17 0.97
N GLU A 89 -12.68 -2.90 2.02
CA GLU A 89 -12.52 -2.46 3.41
C GLU A 89 -11.07 -2.22 3.83
N LYS A 90 -10.11 -2.88 3.19
CA LYS A 90 -8.69 -2.70 3.48
C LYS A 90 -8.09 -1.47 2.80
N VAL A 91 -8.82 -0.81 1.91
CA VAL A 91 -8.36 0.41 1.24
C VAL A 91 -8.85 1.61 2.05
N VAL A 92 -7.93 2.38 2.59
CA VAL A 92 -8.24 3.48 3.51
C VAL A 92 -8.02 4.86 2.89
N GLY A 93 -7.50 4.94 1.68
CA GLY A 93 -7.24 6.24 1.06
C GLY A 93 -6.94 6.14 -0.43
N ILE A 94 -6.95 7.30 -1.08
CA ILE A 94 -6.56 7.47 -2.48
C ILE A 94 -5.14 8.03 -2.48
N GLY A 95 -4.21 7.28 -3.03
CA GLY A 95 -2.80 7.65 -3.08
C GLY A 95 -1.96 6.46 -3.60
N GLU A 96 -0.78 6.68 -4.02
CA GLU A 96 -0.08 7.95 -4.05
C GLU A 96 -0.58 8.80 -5.22
N THR A 97 -0.58 10.12 -5.11
CA THR A 97 -1.13 11.00 -6.13
C THR A 97 -0.48 12.38 -6.03
N GLY A 98 -0.70 13.23 -7.00
CA GLY A 98 -0.26 14.60 -6.97
C GLY A 98 0.48 15.02 -8.24
N LEU A 99 1.14 16.16 -8.15
CA LEU A 99 2.00 16.69 -9.22
C LEU A 99 3.45 16.40 -8.90
N ASP A 100 4.20 16.09 -9.94
CA ASP A 100 5.62 15.80 -9.79
C ASP A 100 6.48 17.06 -9.77
#